data_593d7cbd2357ff27264671e99b195b68
#
_entry.id   593d7cbd2357ff27264671e99b195b68
#
_cell.length_a   1.000
_cell.length_b   1.000
_cell.length_c   1.000
_cell.angle_alpha   90.00
_cell.angle_beta   90.00
_cell.angle_gamma   90.00
#
_symmetry.space_group_name_H-M   'P 1'
#
loop_
_entity.id
_entity.type
_entity.pdbx_description
1 polymer ?
#
loop_
_entity_poly.entity_id
_entity_poly.type
_entity_poly.pdbx_seq_one_letter_code
_entity_poly.pdbx_strand_id
1 'polypeptide(L)'
;MRGSLQFLCDYFGITRQGYYKHVNRKMEIDILTSSIVLYCNELRKLMPKAGMRELYACCLRKFGVRMVIGRDQCYNIFRANGLCQRVRHVRPKTTNSNHNYYIYPDLLNVTPKFVADTFGSMVVADITYVATCQGWAYLSLLTDAGSRAIVGYALCKTLEAEGPLKALRMAMDFYNRYNVDLSSLIHHSDRGVQYCSNLYVGMLKKHHINISM
;
A
#
# COMPACT_ATOMS: atom_id res chain seq x y z
N MET A 1 24.22 -42.25 37.79
CA MET A 1 24.79 -42.79 36.55
C MET A 1 24.74 -41.72 35.47
N ARG A 2 25.87 -41.19 35.03
CA ARG A 2 25.92 -40.30 33.86
C ARG A 2 25.95 -41.21 32.63
N GLY A 3 24.83 -41.41 31.94
CA GLY A 3 24.79 -42.12 30.67
C GLY A 3 25.70 -41.43 29.65
N SER A 4 26.61 -42.22 29.02
CA SER A 4 27.46 -41.65 27.97
C SER A 4 26.59 -41.25 26.76
N LEU A 5 26.98 -40.21 26.02
CA LEU A 5 26.29 -39.78 24.81
C LEU A 5 26.14 -40.96 23.81
N GLN A 6 27.13 -41.87 23.79
CA GLN A 6 27.07 -43.07 22.98
C GLN A 6 25.89 -43.97 23.35
N PHE A 7 25.70 -44.26 24.63
CA PHE A 7 24.58 -45.06 25.13
C PHE A 7 23.22 -44.45 24.72
N LEU A 8 23.06 -43.12 24.83
CA LEU A 8 21.84 -42.43 24.40
C LEU A 8 21.64 -42.54 22.89
N CYS A 9 22.67 -42.33 22.09
CA CYS A 9 22.61 -42.49 20.65
C CYS A 9 22.18 -43.88 20.22
N ASP A 10 22.77 -44.89 20.84
CA ASP A 10 22.46 -46.32 20.58
C ASP A 10 21.01 -46.64 20.98
N TYR A 11 20.56 -46.12 22.13
CA TYR A 11 19.18 -46.30 22.61
C TYR A 11 18.13 -45.67 21.66
N PHE A 12 18.39 -44.49 21.09
CA PHE A 12 17.49 -43.81 20.13
C PHE A 12 17.74 -44.19 18.67
N GLY A 13 18.67 -45.12 18.37
CA GLY A 13 18.95 -45.56 17.01
C GLY A 13 19.56 -44.49 16.11
N ILE A 14 20.29 -43.51 16.68
CA ILE A 14 20.97 -42.44 15.97
C ILE A 14 22.47 -42.51 16.11
N THR A 15 23.21 -42.04 15.10
CA THR A 15 24.67 -41.97 15.19
C THR A 15 25.12 -40.72 15.98
N ARG A 16 26.28 -40.80 16.69
CA ARG A 16 26.87 -39.60 17.32
C ARG A 16 27.10 -38.48 16.33
N GLN A 17 27.50 -38.79 15.09
CA GLN A 17 27.71 -37.84 14.03
C GLN A 17 26.38 -37.15 13.65
N GLY A 18 25.29 -37.93 13.53
CA GLY A 18 23.95 -37.39 13.28
C GLY A 18 23.48 -36.44 14.40
N TYR A 19 23.75 -36.82 15.66
CA TYR A 19 23.46 -35.98 16.82
C TYR A 19 24.19 -34.63 16.75
N TYR A 20 25.50 -34.62 16.57
CA TYR A 20 26.28 -33.37 16.48
C TYR A 20 25.88 -32.53 15.26
N LYS A 21 25.60 -33.14 14.12
CA LYS A 21 25.08 -32.42 12.94
C LYS A 21 23.76 -31.74 13.24
N HIS A 22 22.88 -32.42 13.97
CA HIS A 22 21.60 -31.80 14.40
C HIS A 22 21.81 -30.63 15.36
N VAL A 23 22.66 -30.80 16.38
CA VAL A 23 22.96 -29.72 17.36
C VAL A 23 23.58 -28.53 16.68
N ASN A 24 24.58 -28.70 15.81
CA ASN A 24 25.20 -27.58 15.09
C ASN A 24 24.20 -26.84 14.19
N ARG A 25 23.38 -27.60 13.45
CA ARG A 25 22.30 -26.97 12.62
C ARG A 25 21.31 -26.21 13.46
N LYS A 26 20.94 -26.71 14.64
CA LYS A 26 20.06 -26.01 15.56
C LYS A 26 20.69 -24.71 16.04
N MET A 27 21.95 -24.70 16.42
CA MET A 27 22.68 -23.50 16.83
C MET A 27 22.74 -22.47 15.72
N GLU A 28 23.00 -22.87 14.47
CA GLU A 28 23.00 -21.97 13.32
C GLU A 28 21.63 -21.33 13.10
N ILE A 29 20.55 -22.10 13.22
CA ILE A 29 19.17 -21.61 13.10
C ILE A 29 18.83 -20.64 14.24
N ASP A 30 19.27 -20.93 15.47
CA ASP A 30 19.01 -20.07 16.63
C ASP A 30 19.75 -18.72 16.50
N ILE A 31 20.98 -18.70 16.02
CA ILE A 31 21.76 -17.49 15.73
C ILE A 31 21.07 -16.68 14.61
N LEU A 32 20.67 -17.33 13.53
CA LEU A 32 19.95 -16.71 12.43
C LEU A 32 18.62 -16.13 12.91
N THR A 33 17.87 -16.89 13.73
CA THR A 33 16.58 -16.44 14.29
C THR A 33 16.75 -15.16 15.09
N SER A 34 17.74 -15.10 15.99
CA SER A 34 18.05 -13.91 16.77
C SER A 34 18.39 -12.72 15.86
N SER A 35 19.20 -12.94 14.84
CA SER A 35 19.58 -11.91 13.86
C SER A 35 18.37 -11.40 13.05
N ILE A 36 17.46 -12.30 12.65
CA ILE A 36 16.22 -11.95 11.97
C ILE A 36 15.32 -11.09 12.86
N VAL A 37 15.13 -11.48 14.13
CA VAL A 37 14.30 -10.75 15.09
C VAL A 37 14.84 -9.34 15.31
N LEU A 38 16.14 -9.19 15.55
CA LEU A 38 16.79 -7.88 15.71
C LEU A 38 16.59 -7.01 14.46
N TYR A 39 16.87 -7.54 13.29
CA TYR A 39 16.70 -6.82 12.02
C TYR A 39 15.25 -6.40 11.77
N CYS A 40 14.29 -7.29 12.02
CA CYS A 40 12.87 -6.96 11.87
C CYS A 40 12.39 -5.90 12.86
N ASN A 41 12.93 -5.88 14.08
CA ASN A 41 12.64 -4.81 15.04
C ASN A 41 13.14 -3.45 14.57
N GLU A 42 14.33 -3.37 13.96
CA GLU A 42 14.83 -2.14 13.34
C GLU A 42 13.97 -1.73 12.13
N LEU A 43 13.59 -2.68 11.28
CA LEU A 43 12.67 -2.40 10.17
C LEU A 43 11.31 -1.87 10.65
N ARG A 44 10.80 -2.34 11.80
CA ARG A 44 9.56 -1.86 12.39
C ARG A 44 9.59 -0.39 12.78
N LYS A 45 10.76 0.15 13.15
CA LYS A 45 10.92 1.59 13.42
C LYS A 45 10.74 2.42 12.16
N LEU A 46 11.22 1.91 11.02
CA LEU A 46 11.15 2.59 9.72
C LEU A 46 9.82 2.31 8.99
N MET A 47 9.34 1.07 9.09
CA MET A 47 8.15 0.58 8.40
C MET A 47 7.17 -0.06 9.40
N PRO A 48 6.49 0.71 10.26
CA PRO A 48 5.65 0.17 11.34
C PRO A 48 4.46 -0.68 10.81
N LYS A 49 4.03 -0.48 9.57
CA LYS A 49 2.91 -1.18 8.96
C LYS A 49 3.31 -2.32 8.00
N ALA A 50 4.60 -2.63 7.84
CA ALA A 50 5.05 -3.70 6.95
C ALA A 50 4.44 -5.06 7.34
N GLY A 51 3.88 -5.78 6.38
CA GLY A 51 3.33 -7.13 6.57
C GLY A 51 4.42 -8.19 6.70
N MET A 52 4.05 -9.42 7.09
CA MET A 52 5.00 -10.54 7.19
C MET A 52 5.69 -10.84 5.84
N ARG A 53 4.97 -10.68 4.73
CA ARG A 53 5.50 -10.89 3.37
C ARG A 53 6.63 -9.91 3.05
N GLU A 54 6.44 -8.66 3.39
CA GLU A 54 7.43 -7.58 3.18
C GLU A 54 8.65 -7.78 4.08
N LEU A 55 8.44 -8.10 5.37
CA LEU A 55 9.53 -8.42 6.29
C LEU A 55 10.35 -9.60 5.81
N TYR A 56 9.70 -10.66 5.31
CA TYR A 56 10.39 -11.82 4.76
C TYR A 56 11.22 -11.45 3.52
N ALA A 57 10.67 -10.64 2.60
CA ALA A 57 11.42 -10.15 1.44
C ALA A 57 12.64 -9.31 1.83
N CYS A 58 12.52 -8.50 2.90
CA CYS A 58 13.66 -7.75 3.45
C CYS A 58 14.71 -8.69 4.07
N CYS A 59 14.29 -9.73 4.80
CA CYS A 59 15.20 -10.74 5.35
C CYS A 59 15.95 -11.47 4.24
N LEU A 60 15.27 -11.90 3.17
CA LEU A 60 15.92 -12.54 2.02
C LEU A 60 17.02 -11.65 1.41
N ARG A 61 16.73 -10.37 1.24
CA ARG A 61 17.71 -9.39 0.71
C ARG A 61 18.89 -9.17 1.66
N LYS A 62 18.64 -9.15 2.97
CA LYS A 62 19.67 -8.89 3.99
C LYS A 62 20.58 -10.07 4.21
N PHE A 63 20.02 -11.28 4.34
CA PHE A 63 20.76 -12.48 4.73
C PHE A 63 21.19 -13.33 3.52
N GLY A 64 20.52 -13.20 2.36
CA GLY A 64 20.89 -13.90 1.12
C GLY A 64 21.08 -15.40 1.31
N VAL A 65 22.23 -15.91 0.93
CA VAL A 65 22.60 -17.34 1.05
C VAL A 65 22.63 -17.87 2.49
N ARG A 66 22.72 -16.98 3.50
CA ARG A 66 22.65 -17.36 4.92
C ARG A 66 21.24 -17.66 5.40
N MET A 67 20.23 -17.38 4.57
CA MET A 67 18.80 -17.63 4.89
C MET A 67 18.48 -19.12 4.72
N VAL A 68 18.97 -19.94 5.66
CA VAL A 68 18.81 -21.41 5.63
C VAL A 68 17.43 -21.90 6.06
N ILE A 69 16.52 -20.98 6.43
CA ILE A 69 15.14 -21.27 6.82
C ILE A 69 14.15 -20.82 5.74
N GLY A 70 13.11 -21.63 5.53
CA GLY A 70 12.06 -21.33 4.56
C GLY A 70 11.07 -20.27 5.06
N ARG A 71 10.19 -19.81 4.15
CA ARG A 71 9.18 -18.79 4.41
C ARG A 71 8.31 -19.12 5.63
N ASP A 72 7.79 -20.33 5.72
CA ASP A 72 6.80 -20.68 6.75
C ASP A 72 7.46 -20.74 8.14
N GLN A 73 8.70 -21.24 8.22
CA GLN A 73 9.49 -21.21 9.44
C GLN A 73 9.79 -19.76 9.87
N CYS A 74 10.13 -18.88 8.91
CA CYS A 74 10.32 -17.46 9.17
C CYS A 74 9.04 -16.80 9.69
N TYR A 75 7.88 -17.13 9.12
CA TYR A 75 6.58 -16.62 9.59
C TYR A 75 6.25 -17.13 11.01
N ASN A 76 6.62 -18.34 11.37
CA ASN A 76 6.49 -18.83 12.75
C ASN A 76 7.37 -18.04 13.71
N ILE A 77 8.60 -17.71 13.33
CA ILE A 77 9.48 -16.82 14.09
C ILE A 77 8.83 -15.45 14.29
N PHE A 78 8.25 -14.86 13.24
CA PHE A 78 7.56 -13.57 13.33
C PHE A 78 6.38 -13.62 14.30
N ARG A 79 5.57 -14.69 14.25
CA ARG A 79 4.43 -14.87 15.19
C ARG A 79 4.90 -15.00 16.63
N ALA A 80 5.90 -15.87 16.87
CA ALA A 80 6.44 -16.12 18.19
C ALA A 80 7.05 -14.88 18.86
N ASN A 81 7.58 -13.94 18.05
CA ASN A 81 8.22 -12.72 18.52
C ASN A 81 7.34 -11.45 18.39
N GLY A 82 6.03 -11.59 18.19
CA GLY A 82 5.11 -10.46 18.14
C GLY A 82 5.31 -9.52 16.95
N LEU A 83 6.03 -9.96 15.91
CA LEU A 83 6.31 -9.17 14.71
C LEU A 83 5.13 -9.13 13.72
N CYS A 84 4.02 -9.82 14.02
CA CYS A 84 2.82 -9.79 13.20
C CYS A 84 2.02 -8.53 13.47
N GLN A 85 1.52 -7.90 12.42
CA GLN A 85 0.55 -6.83 12.58
C GLN A 85 -0.80 -7.39 13.05
N ARG A 86 -1.38 -6.73 14.06
CA ARG A 86 -2.80 -6.95 14.38
C ARG A 86 -3.63 -6.25 13.32
N VAL A 87 -4.44 -7.01 12.60
CA VAL A 87 -5.42 -6.44 11.67
C VAL A 87 -6.44 -5.64 12.50
N ARG A 88 -6.35 -4.32 12.45
CA ARG A 88 -7.41 -3.46 13.00
C ARG A 88 -8.54 -3.43 11.97
N HIS A 89 -9.65 -4.11 12.24
CA HIS A 89 -10.88 -4.06 11.44
C HIS A 89 -11.66 -2.74 11.65
N VAL A 90 -10.99 -1.63 11.83
CA VAL A 90 -11.66 -0.32 11.80
C VAL A 90 -11.64 0.14 10.35
N ARG A 91 -12.78 -0.02 9.66
CA ARG A 91 -13.01 0.64 8.37
C ARG A 91 -13.54 2.04 8.67
N PRO A 92 -12.74 3.10 8.60
CA PRO A 92 -13.28 4.44 8.67
C PRO A 92 -14.20 4.63 7.46
N LYS A 93 -15.37 5.22 7.69
CA LYS A 93 -16.27 5.65 6.61
C LYS A 93 -15.59 6.87 5.97
N THR A 94 -14.92 6.69 4.83
CA THR A 94 -14.07 7.69 4.20
C THR A 94 -14.82 8.56 3.20
N THR A 95 -15.94 8.08 2.67
CA THR A 95 -16.74 8.80 1.67
C THR A 95 -18.13 9.11 2.22
N ASN A 96 -18.52 10.38 2.20
CA ASN A 96 -19.88 10.79 2.46
C ASN A 96 -20.60 10.94 1.11
N SER A 97 -21.27 9.87 0.69
CA SER A 97 -22.09 9.84 -0.54
C SER A 97 -23.57 10.18 -0.29
N ASN A 98 -23.95 10.43 0.97
CA ASN A 98 -25.34 10.79 1.31
C ASN A 98 -25.47 12.33 1.29
N HIS A 99 -25.65 12.87 0.10
CA HIS A 99 -25.79 14.32 -0.14
C HIS A 99 -26.80 14.57 -1.28
N ASN A 100 -27.30 15.80 -1.40
CA ASN A 100 -28.31 16.21 -2.38
C ASN A 100 -27.72 16.74 -3.71
N TYR A 101 -26.42 16.62 -3.94
CA TYR A 101 -25.82 17.02 -5.22
C TYR A 101 -26.18 16.03 -6.33
N TYR A 102 -26.20 16.54 -7.57
CA TYR A 102 -26.38 15.70 -8.75
C TYR A 102 -25.24 14.72 -8.91
N ILE A 103 -25.57 13.45 -9.16
CA ILE A 103 -24.60 12.35 -9.41
C ILE A 103 -24.52 12.15 -10.91
N TYR A 104 -23.32 12.24 -11.46
CA TYR A 104 -23.06 12.04 -12.89
C TYR A 104 -23.01 10.55 -13.23
N PRO A 105 -23.35 10.18 -14.49
CA PRO A 105 -23.31 8.78 -14.93
C PRO A 105 -21.88 8.26 -14.96
N ASP A 106 -21.75 6.94 -14.76
CA ASP A 106 -20.49 6.23 -14.96
C ASP A 106 -20.23 6.03 -16.46
N LEU A 107 -19.31 6.81 -17.02
CA LEU A 107 -18.93 6.75 -18.43
C LEU A 107 -17.99 5.56 -18.75
N LEU A 108 -17.51 4.84 -17.75
CA LEU A 108 -16.56 3.73 -17.94
C LEU A 108 -17.27 2.40 -18.20
N ASN A 109 -18.50 2.25 -17.72
CA ASN A 109 -19.30 1.03 -17.85
C ASN A 109 -20.26 1.04 -19.07
N VAL A 110 -20.05 1.93 -20.02
CA VAL A 110 -20.79 1.92 -21.30
C VAL A 110 -20.23 0.88 -22.27
N THR A 111 -21.06 0.42 -23.20
CA THR A 111 -20.63 -0.56 -24.22
C THR A 111 -20.37 0.16 -25.55
N PRO A 112 -19.15 0.08 -26.14
CA PRO A 112 -17.97 -0.66 -25.68
C PRO A 112 -17.33 -0.07 -24.44
N LYS A 113 -16.71 -0.91 -23.59
CA LYS A 113 -16.08 -0.47 -22.35
C LYS A 113 -14.95 0.53 -22.64
N PHE A 114 -14.95 1.66 -21.96
CA PHE A 114 -13.88 2.65 -22.09
C PHE A 114 -12.55 2.09 -21.55
N VAL A 115 -11.49 2.26 -22.33
CA VAL A 115 -10.12 1.87 -21.95
C VAL A 115 -9.24 3.12 -21.97
N ALA A 116 -8.66 3.48 -20.84
CA ALA A 116 -7.72 4.59 -20.74
C ALA A 116 -6.30 4.10 -21.10
N ASP A 117 -5.98 4.08 -22.38
CA ASP A 117 -4.70 3.60 -22.93
C ASP A 117 -3.75 4.72 -23.33
N THR A 118 -4.24 5.96 -23.45
CA THR A 118 -3.47 7.11 -23.88
C THR A 118 -3.41 8.20 -22.80
N PHE A 119 -2.29 8.92 -22.75
CA PHE A 119 -2.14 10.10 -21.90
C PHE A 119 -3.18 11.16 -22.23
N GLY A 120 -3.84 11.69 -21.20
CA GLY A 120 -4.86 12.73 -21.34
C GLY A 120 -6.25 12.21 -21.75
N SER A 121 -6.46 10.89 -21.84
CA SER A 121 -7.79 10.33 -22.11
C SER A 121 -8.68 10.30 -20.87
N MET A 122 -8.11 10.01 -19.70
CA MET A 122 -8.84 9.95 -18.44
C MET A 122 -7.95 10.32 -17.25
N VAL A 123 -8.49 11.10 -16.34
CA VAL A 123 -7.89 11.39 -15.03
C VAL A 123 -8.79 10.83 -13.92
N VAL A 124 -8.18 10.12 -12.99
CA VAL A 124 -8.85 9.59 -11.78
C VAL A 124 -8.50 10.45 -10.59
N ALA A 125 -9.52 10.88 -9.85
CA ALA A 125 -9.38 11.70 -8.65
C ALA A 125 -9.79 10.91 -7.41
N ASP A 126 -8.95 10.99 -6.36
CA ASP A 126 -9.20 10.35 -5.05
C ASP A 126 -8.60 11.18 -3.92
N ILE A 127 -9.12 11.00 -2.70
CA ILE A 127 -8.61 11.64 -1.49
C ILE A 127 -8.12 10.57 -0.52
N THR A 128 -6.83 10.65 -0.18
CA THR A 128 -6.20 9.76 0.78
C THR A 128 -5.94 10.46 2.11
N TYR A 129 -6.19 9.76 3.21
CA TYR A 129 -5.92 10.22 4.57
C TYR A 129 -4.47 9.95 4.93
N VAL A 130 -3.74 10.99 5.29
CA VAL A 130 -2.33 10.92 5.69
C VAL A 130 -2.23 11.19 7.18
N ALA A 131 -1.75 10.21 7.95
CA ALA A 131 -1.48 10.41 9.38
C ALA A 131 -0.19 11.22 9.56
N THR A 132 -0.27 12.30 10.32
CA THR A 132 0.87 13.17 10.67
C THR A 132 1.02 13.25 12.19
N CYS A 133 2.15 13.78 12.68
CA CYS A 133 2.33 14.02 14.11
C CYS A 133 1.36 15.07 14.69
N GLN A 134 0.70 15.88 13.85
CA GLN A 134 -0.28 16.89 14.26
C GLN A 134 -1.74 16.45 14.02
N GLY A 135 -1.98 15.20 13.65
CA GLY A 135 -3.30 14.67 13.33
C GLY A 135 -3.42 14.21 11.87
N TRP A 136 -4.64 14.23 11.34
CA TRP A 136 -4.89 13.82 9.96
C TRP A 136 -4.71 14.97 8.99
N ALA A 137 -4.09 14.66 7.85
CA ALA A 137 -4.07 15.51 6.66
C ALA A 137 -4.75 14.76 5.50
N TYR A 138 -5.24 15.49 4.52
CA TYR A 138 -6.01 14.98 3.39
C TYR A 138 -5.25 15.29 2.11
N LEU A 139 -4.81 14.23 1.44
CA LEU A 139 -4.07 14.32 0.18
C LEU A 139 -5.03 14.04 -0.97
N SER A 140 -5.39 15.09 -1.72
CA SER A 140 -6.11 14.97 -2.97
C SER A 140 -5.13 14.65 -4.09
N LEU A 141 -5.39 13.59 -4.85
CA LEU A 141 -4.55 13.14 -5.96
C LEU A 141 -5.36 13.08 -7.24
N LEU A 142 -4.79 13.55 -8.34
CA LEU A 142 -5.27 13.32 -9.69
C LEU A 142 -4.20 12.55 -10.46
N THR A 143 -4.58 11.36 -10.92
CA THR A 143 -3.68 10.44 -11.64
C THR A 143 -4.21 10.24 -13.05
N ASP A 144 -3.39 10.50 -14.04
CA ASP A 144 -3.69 10.14 -15.44
C ASP A 144 -3.71 8.62 -15.57
N ALA A 145 -4.83 8.09 -16.06
CA ALA A 145 -5.04 6.64 -16.07
C ALA A 145 -4.22 5.93 -17.15
N GLY A 146 -3.95 6.60 -18.26
CA GLY A 146 -3.15 6.06 -19.36
C GLY A 146 -1.67 5.95 -18.99
N SER A 147 -1.08 7.06 -18.58
CA SER A 147 0.36 7.12 -18.25
C SER A 147 0.70 6.72 -16.82
N ARG A 148 -0.28 6.67 -15.90
CA ARG A 148 -0.10 6.49 -14.45
C ARG A 148 0.64 7.65 -13.75
N ALA A 149 0.84 8.77 -14.44
CA ALA A 149 1.45 9.95 -13.86
C ALA A 149 0.50 10.66 -12.89
N ILE A 150 1.04 11.17 -11.78
CA ILE A 150 0.31 12.10 -10.91
C ILE A 150 0.38 13.47 -11.57
N VAL A 151 -0.76 13.94 -12.08
CA VAL A 151 -0.87 15.22 -12.81
C VAL A 151 -1.30 16.38 -11.93
N GLY A 152 -1.90 16.10 -10.76
CA GLY A 152 -2.27 17.10 -9.79
C GLY A 152 -2.31 16.54 -8.37
N TYR A 153 -1.93 17.36 -7.38
CA TYR A 153 -2.03 16.99 -5.98
C TYR A 153 -2.20 18.23 -5.09
N ALA A 154 -2.82 18.02 -3.93
CA ALA A 154 -2.87 19.02 -2.87
C ALA A 154 -2.96 18.33 -1.50
N LEU A 155 -2.17 18.80 -0.52
CA LEU A 155 -2.25 18.35 0.85
C LEU A 155 -2.95 19.45 1.69
N CYS A 156 -4.05 19.08 2.36
CA CYS A 156 -4.84 20.01 3.16
C CYS A 156 -5.07 19.45 4.58
N LYS A 157 -5.31 20.35 5.53
CA LYS A 157 -5.65 20.00 6.93
C LYS A 157 -7.14 19.63 7.09
N THR A 158 -7.99 20.08 6.16
CA THR A 158 -9.44 19.85 6.17
C THR A 158 -9.87 19.05 4.95
N LEU A 159 -11.01 18.36 5.05
CA LEU A 159 -11.61 17.57 3.97
C LEU A 159 -12.58 18.40 3.12
N GLU A 160 -12.35 19.68 2.95
CA GLU A 160 -13.17 20.58 2.16
C GLU A 160 -12.86 20.47 0.66
N ALA A 161 -13.73 21.03 -0.17
CA ALA A 161 -13.57 21.02 -1.63
C ALA A 161 -12.36 21.82 -2.14
N GLU A 162 -11.75 22.65 -1.31
CA GLU A 162 -10.57 23.47 -1.68
C GLU A 162 -9.35 22.63 -2.06
N GLY A 163 -9.10 21.53 -1.33
CA GLY A 163 -8.00 20.60 -1.64
C GLY A 163 -8.13 19.97 -3.03
N PRO A 164 -9.23 19.27 -3.32
CA PRO A 164 -9.53 18.76 -4.66
C PRO A 164 -9.47 19.83 -5.75
N LEU A 165 -9.97 21.05 -5.51
CA LEU A 165 -9.91 22.15 -6.48
C LEU A 165 -8.48 22.60 -6.79
N LYS A 166 -7.60 22.68 -5.78
CA LYS A 166 -6.18 23.00 -6.00
C LYS A 166 -5.50 21.92 -6.84
N ALA A 167 -5.76 20.66 -6.52
CA ALA A 167 -5.22 19.53 -7.27
C ALA A 167 -5.75 19.52 -8.73
N LEU A 168 -7.03 19.83 -8.94
CA LEU A 168 -7.62 19.92 -10.28
C LEU A 168 -7.00 21.05 -11.11
N ARG A 169 -6.80 22.24 -10.54
CA ARG A 169 -6.12 23.34 -11.25
C ARG A 169 -4.72 22.94 -11.69
N MET A 170 -3.95 22.32 -10.79
CA MET A 170 -2.61 21.82 -11.11
C MET A 170 -2.64 20.79 -12.25
N ALA A 171 -3.61 19.88 -12.25
CA ALA A 171 -3.78 18.90 -13.31
C ALA A 171 -4.11 19.55 -14.66
N MET A 172 -5.01 20.53 -14.68
CA MET A 172 -5.35 21.28 -15.91
C MET A 172 -4.11 22.03 -16.46
N ASP A 173 -3.37 22.72 -15.58
CA ASP A 173 -2.12 23.39 -15.98
C ASP A 173 -1.08 22.39 -16.52
N PHE A 174 -1.03 21.21 -15.94
CA PHE A 174 -0.15 20.14 -16.43
C PHE A 174 -0.57 19.68 -17.82
N TYR A 175 -1.84 19.34 -18.04
CA TYR A 175 -2.34 18.94 -19.36
C TYR A 175 -2.17 20.02 -20.43
N ASN A 176 -2.42 21.29 -20.08
CA ASN A 176 -2.24 22.42 -20.98
C ASN A 176 -0.78 22.56 -21.47
N ARG A 177 0.23 22.29 -20.60
CA ARG A 177 1.65 22.28 -21.00
C ARG A 177 1.99 21.21 -22.04
N TYR A 178 1.23 20.12 -22.05
CA TYR A 178 1.41 19.01 -23.00
C TYR A 178 0.39 19.08 -24.15
N ASN A 179 -0.32 20.20 -24.32
CA ASN A 179 -1.30 20.43 -25.38
C ASN A 179 -2.41 19.36 -25.43
N VAL A 180 -2.83 18.84 -24.27
CA VAL A 180 -3.97 17.93 -24.18
C VAL A 180 -5.27 18.73 -24.29
N ASP A 181 -6.17 18.30 -25.19
CA ASP A 181 -7.52 18.87 -25.27
C ASP A 181 -8.36 18.43 -24.07
N LEU A 182 -8.64 19.37 -23.17
CA LEU A 182 -9.44 19.13 -21.98
C LEU A 182 -10.89 18.72 -22.28
N SER A 183 -11.42 19.07 -23.47
CA SER A 183 -12.80 18.72 -23.85
C SER A 183 -12.95 17.22 -24.14
N SER A 184 -11.88 16.54 -24.50
CA SER A 184 -11.82 15.08 -24.67
C SER A 184 -11.52 14.31 -23.38
N LEU A 185 -11.02 15.00 -22.35
CA LEU A 185 -10.63 14.39 -21.08
C LEU A 185 -11.86 13.91 -20.29
N ILE A 186 -11.81 12.67 -19.77
CA ILE A 186 -12.78 12.17 -18.81
C ILE A 186 -12.18 12.31 -17.40
N HIS A 187 -12.91 13.03 -16.52
CA HIS A 187 -12.62 13.08 -15.10
C HIS A 187 -13.47 12.04 -14.38
N HIS A 188 -12.84 11.03 -13.79
CA HIS A 188 -13.52 10.00 -13.01
C HIS A 188 -13.19 10.13 -11.51
N SER A 189 -14.22 10.14 -10.67
CA SER A 189 -14.09 10.18 -9.20
C SER A 189 -15.15 9.31 -8.54
N ASP A 190 -15.00 9.09 -7.23
CA ASP A 190 -16.09 8.57 -6.42
C ASP A 190 -17.23 9.62 -6.27
N ARG A 191 -18.34 9.19 -5.66
CA ARG A 191 -19.52 10.03 -5.40
C ARG A 191 -19.39 10.81 -4.09
N GLY A 192 -18.20 11.20 -3.71
CA GLY A 192 -17.94 11.99 -2.51
C GLY A 192 -18.45 13.42 -2.65
N VAL A 193 -18.93 14.00 -1.53
CA VAL A 193 -19.47 15.37 -1.47
C VAL A 193 -18.51 16.42 -2.07
N GLN A 194 -17.21 16.22 -1.96
CA GLN A 194 -16.18 17.12 -2.47
C GLN A 194 -16.22 17.21 -3.99
N TYR A 195 -16.33 16.06 -4.66
CA TYR A 195 -16.34 15.95 -6.12
C TYR A 195 -17.69 16.32 -6.72
N CYS A 196 -18.80 16.10 -5.98
CA CYS A 196 -20.15 16.49 -6.39
C CYS A 196 -20.46 17.95 -6.10
N SER A 197 -19.61 18.69 -5.38
CA SER A 197 -19.85 20.08 -5.01
C SER A 197 -19.96 20.99 -6.24
N ASN A 198 -20.84 22.01 -6.14
CA ASN A 198 -21.06 22.96 -7.24
C ASN A 198 -19.77 23.67 -7.67
N LEU A 199 -18.85 23.92 -6.75
CA LEU A 199 -17.57 24.56 -7.05
C LEU A 199 -16.68 23.63 -7.91
N TYR A 200 -16.58 22.36 -7.54
CA TYR A 200 -15.75 21.39 -8.26
C TYR A 200 -16.33 21.07 -9.64
N VAL A 201 -17.61 20.74 -9.68
CA VAL A 201 -18.34 20.48 -10.94
C VAL A 201 -18.35 21.70 -11.84
N GLY A 202 -18.53 22.91 -11.28
CA GLY A 202 -18.47 24.18 -12.04
C GLY A 202 -17.13 24.39 -12.73
N MET A 203 -16.01 23.99 -12.07
CA MET A 203 -14.68 24.05 -12.67
C MET A 203 -14.55 23.08 -13.84
N LEU A 204 -14.98 21.82 -13.69
CA LEU A 204 -14.96 20.82 -14.76
C LEU A 204 -15.78 21.28 -15.98
N LYS A 205 -17.01 21.76 -15.75
CA LYS A 205 -17.89 22.27 -16.82
C LYS A 205 -17.31 23.50 -17.54
N LYS A 206 -16.70 24.41 -16.79
CA LYS A 206 -16.06 25.63 -17.37
C LYS A 206 -14.97 25.24 -18.40
N HIS A 207 -14.30 24.13 -18.19
CA HIS A 207 -13.25 23.63 -19.08
C HIS A 207 -13.70 22.49 -19.99
N HIS A 208 -15.03 22.26 -20.10
CA HIS A 208 -15.66 21.22 -20.94
C HIS A 208 -15.18 19.80 -20.67
N ILE A 209 -14.65 19.51 -19.47
CA ILE A 209 -14.17 18.19 -19.07
C ILE A 209 -15.38 17.27 -18.83
N ASN A 210 -15.35 16.06 -19.38
CA ASN A 210 -16.40 15.06 -19.22
C ASN A 210 -16.38 14.48 -17.80
N ILE A 211 -17.54 14.42 -17.13
CA ILE A 211 -17.65 14.01 -15.72
C ILE A 211 -18.19 12.58 -15.65
N SER A 212 -17.48 11.71 -14.93
CA SER A 212 -17.85 10.31 -14.64
C SER A 212 -17.75 10.03 -13.14
N MET A 213 -18.75 9.30 -12.55
CA MET A 213 -18.79 8.98 -11.11
C MET A 213 -19.34 7.57 -10.85
#